data_d71faed942fc401e3a079a35a25e3993
#
_entry.id   d71faed942fc401e3a079a35a25e3993
#
_cell.length_a   1.000
_cell.length_b   1.000
_cell.length_c   1.000
_cell.angle_alpha   90.00
_cell.angle_beta   90.00
_cell.angle_gamma   90.00
#
_symmetry.space_group_name_H-M   'P 1'
#
loop_
_entity.id
_entity.type
_entity.pdbx_description
1 polymer ?
#
loop_
_entity_poly.entity_id
_entity_poly.type
_entity_poly.pdbx_seq_one_letter_code
_entity_poly.pdbx_strand_id
1 'polypeptide(L)'
;FRHSDPLAGLAEGGVFVIQTDLTPEAFWQTLPGTARRTIIDKKIKIYCLDAFAIAMSEASDAELRYRMQGAAFMGAFFRTSPILAREKQTEEALFKGIEYQLQKKFGGKGARVVEDNVRVIRRGYDEVKDVVPVGGDFAEEKGAVPHMPVLLESPNAQQGIGHEGRFWE
;
A
#
# COMPACT_ATOMS: atom_id res chain seq x y z
N PHE A 1 1.15 7.55 12.50
CA PHE A 1 1.46 7.48 13.94
C PHE A 1 1.62 8.85 14.62
N ARG A 2 1.76 9.96 13.89
CA ARG A 2 1.89 11.29 14.49
C ARG A 2 0.54 11.92 14.92
N HIS A 3 -0.50 11.72 14.13
CA HIS A 3 -1.79 12.36 14.29
C HIS A 3 -2.94 11.40 14.48
N SER A 4 -2.69 10.12 14.26
CA SER A 4 -3.67 9.06 14.44
C SER A 4 -2.96 7.72 14.73
N ASP A 5 -3.67 6.81 15.38
CA ASP A 5 -3.21 5.44 15.56
C ASP A 5 -3.82 4.57 14.44
N PRO A 6 -3.05 4.25 13.37
CA PRO A 6 -3.56 3.44 12.27
C PRO A 6 -3.79 1.97 12.66
N LEU A 7 -3.33 1.55 13.85
CA LEU A 7 -3.55 0.20 14.38
C LEU A 7 -4.81 0.14 15.27
N ALA A 8 -5.42 1.29 15.59
CA ALA A 8 -6.64 1.33 16.36
C ALA A 8 -7.75 0.56 15.63
N GLY A 9 -8.41 -0.34 16.34
CA GLY A 9 -9.49 -1.17 15.79
C GLY A 9 -9.04 -2.42 15.03
N LEU A 10 -7.73 -2.63 14.79
CA LEU A 10 -7.26 -3.90 14.26
C LEU A 10 -7.49 -5.03 15.28
N ALA A 11 -8.08 -6.12 14.80
CA ALA A 11 -8.24 -7.34 15.57
C ALA A 11 -6.89 -8.04 15.79
N GLU A 12 -6.83 -8.98 16.74
CA GLU A 12 -5.70 -9.89 16.89
C GLU A 12 -5.48 -10.67 15.58
N GLY A 13 -4.21 -10.76 15.16
CA GLY A 13 -3.84 -11.38 13.88
C GLY A 13 -4.22 -10.56 12.65
N GLY A 14 -4.69 -9.31 12.83
CA GLY A 14 -5.01 -8.40 11.71
C GLY A 14 -3.81 -8.14 10.82
N VAL A 15 -4.09 -7.70 9.59
CA VAL A 15 -3.06 -7.40 8.57
C VAL A 15 -3.03 -5.89 8.32
N PHE A 16 -1.82 -5.34 8.30
CA PHE A 16 -1.57 -3.94 7.98
C PHE A 16 -0.52 -3.82 6.89
N VAL A 17 -0.88 -3.24 5.74
CA VAL A 17 0.04 -2.99 4.62
C VAL A 17 0.31 -1.49 4.54
N ILE A 18 1.58 -1.11 4.47
CA ILE A 18 1.98 0.30 4.45
C ILE A 18 2.83 0.64 3.23
N GLN A 19 2.56 1.84 2.67
CA GLN A 19 3.43 2.48 1.68
C GLN A 19 4.73 2.94 2.35
N THR A 20 5.86 2.43 1.90
CA THR A 20 7.17 2.93 2.30
C THR A 20 8.25 2.47 1.32
N ASP A 21 9.27 3.29 1.15
CA ASP A 21 10.50 2.99 0.42
C ASP A 21 11.58 2.35 1.34
N LEU A 22 11.30 2.27 2.64
CA LEU A 22 12.20 1.67 3.62
C LEU A 22 12.20 0.13 3.51
N THR A 23 13.35 -0.46 3.88
CA THR A 23 13.36 -1.91 4.12
C THR A 23 12.48 -2.27 5.32
N PRO A 24 11.99 -3.51 5.42
CA PRO A 24 11.19 -3.95 6.56
C PRO A 24 11.85 -3.68 7.92
N GLU A 25 13.17 -3.90 8.02
CA GLU A 25 13.95 -3.68 9.23
C GLU A 25 14.05 -2.19 9.57
N ALA A 26 14.36 -1.35 8.57
CA ALA A 26 14.41 0.09 8.74
C ALA A 26 13.04 0.64 9.14
N PHE A 27 11.97 0.19 8.49
CA PHE A 27 10.61 0.58 8.83
C PHE A 27 10.27 0.21 10.28
N TRP A 28 10.57 -1.02 10.71
CA TRP A 28 10.34 -1.44 12.11
C TRP A 28 11.00 -0.50 13.11
N GLN A 29 12.22 -0.02 12.84
CA GLN A 29 12.92 0.90 13.72
C GLN A 29 12.28 2.30 13.78
N THR A 30 11.52 2.70 12.76
CA THR A 30 10.82 4.00 12.76
C THR A 30 9.52 4.00 13.58
N LEU A 31 9.01 2.84 13.94
CA LEU A 31 7.76 2.72 14.68
C LEU A 31 7.93 3.17 16.13
N PRO A 32 6.99 3.95 16.69
CA PRO A 32 6.96 4.24 18.12
C PRO A 32 6.90 2.96 18.97
N GLY A 33 7.52 2.97 20.16
CA GLY A 33 7.52 1.81 21.06
C GLY A 33 6.12 1.29 21.39
N THR A 34 5.14 2.20 21.54
CA THR A 34 3.72 1.86 21.76
C THR A 34 3.13 1.09 20.58
N ALA A 35 3.43 1.50 19.35
CA ALA A 35 2.97 0.81 18.15
C ALA A 35 3.61 -0.57 18.03
N ARG A 36 4.94 -0.68 18.26
CA ARG A 36 5.66 -1.97 18.26
C ARG A 36 5.06 -2.94 19.29
N ARG A 37 4.76 -2.46 20.49
CA ARG A 37 4.10 -3.27 21.54
C ARG A 37 2.72 -3.74 21.08
N THR A 38 1.89 -2.85 20.57
CA THR A 38 0.55 -3.21 20.07
C THR A 38 0.62 -4.27 18.96
N ILE A 39 1.60 -4.16 18.06
CA ILE A 39 1.81 -5.12 16.96
C ILE A 39 2.14 -6.51 17.53
N ILE A 40 3.04 -6.57 18.51
CA ILE A 40 3.45 -7.83 19.12
C ILE A 40 2.30 -8.45 19.93
N ASP A 41 1.68 -7.66 20.82
CA ASP A 41 0.63 -8.13 21.71
C ASP A 41 -0.59 -8.65 20.94
N LYS A 42 -0.98 -7.96 19.88
CA LYS A 42 -2.10 -8.35 19.02
C LYS A 42 -1.69 -9.26 17.86
N LYS A 43 -0.41 -9.67 17.75
CA LYS A 43 0.10 -10.50 16.65
C LYS A 43 -0.26 -9.94 15.27
N ILE A 44 -0.24 -8.61 15.11
CA ILE A 44 -0.55 -7.94 13.85
C ILE A 44 0.54 -8.26 12.84
N LYS A 45 0.12 -8.68 11.65
CA LYS A 45 1.02 -8.91 10.52
C LYS A 45 1.22 -7.60 9.76
N ILE A 46 2.48 -7.16 9.64
CA ILE A 46 2.82 -5.92 8.96
C ILE A 46 3.58 -6.21 7.69
N TYR A 47 3.23 -5.50 6.64
CA TYR A 47 3.86 -5.59 5.33
C TYR A 47 4.20 -4.21 4.79
N CYS A 48 5.36 -4.11 4.16
CA CYS A 48 5.85 -2.93 3.46
C CYS A 48 5.72 -3.11 1.95
N LEU A 49 5.32 -2.05 1.26
CA LEU A 49 5.26 -2.01 -0.20
C LEU A 49 5.63 -0.60 -0.68
N ASP A 50 6.57 -0.51 -1.63
CA ASP A 50 6.81 0.75 -2.36
C ASP A 50 5.92 0.82 -3.62
N ALA A 51 4.62 1.04 -3.38
CA ALA A 51 3.63 1.16 -4.44
C ALA A 51 3.89 2.37 -5.37
N PHE A 52 4.58 3.41 -4.87
CA PHE A 52 4.99 4.55 -5.68
C PHE A 52 6.04 4.16 -6.71
N ALA A 53 7.13 3.53 -6.28
CA ALA A 53 8.18 3.09 -7.20
C ALA A 53 7.63 2.14 -8.25
N ILE A 54 6.77 1.19 -7.87
CA ILE A 54 6.11 0.28 -8.79
C ILE A 54 5.28 1.06 -9.82
N ALA A 55 4.39 1.95 -9.37
CA ALA A 55 3.53 2.71 -10.26
C ALA A 55 4.32 3.64 -11.19
N MET A 56 5.37 4.30 -10.66
CA MET A 56 6.23 5.19 -11.44
C MET A 56 6.99 4.47 -12.55
N SER A 57 7.43 3.23 -12.31
CA SER A 57 8.20 2.44 -13.28
C SER A 57 7.36 1.77 -14.36
N GLU A 58 6.10 1.42 -14.05
CA GLU A 58 5.24 0.65 -14.96
C GLU A 58 4.26 1.51 -15.76
N ALA A 59 3.84 2.66 -15.23
CA ALA A 59 2.87 3.50 -15.92
C ALA A 59 3.46 4.15 -17.16
N SER A 60 2.90 3.81 -18.32
CA SER A 60 3.29 4.39 -19.60
C SER A 60 2.91 5.86 -19.74
N ASP A 61 1.87 6.29 -19.01
CA ASP A 61 1.35 7.65 -19.00
C ASP A 61 1.64 8.32 -17.67
N ALA A 62 2.20 9.53 -17.71
CA ALA A 62 2.55 10.31 -16.53
C ALA A 62 1.33 10.61 -15.63
N GLU A 63 0.14 10.82 -16.20
CA GLU A 63 -1.08 11.06 -15.43
C GLU A 63 -1.54 9.80 -14.67
N LEU A 64 -1.24 8.61 -15.18
CA LEU A 64 -1.63 7.35 -14.56
C LEU A 64 -0.73 6.96 -13.41
N ARG A 65 0.50 7.47 -13.32
CA ARG A 65 1.49 7.09 -12.31
C ARG A 65 0.94 7.15 -10.89
N TYR A 66 0.31 8.27 -10.52
CA TYR A 66 -0.25 8.43 -9.18
C TYR A 66 -1.50 7.55 -8.93
N ARG A 67 -2.28 7.27 -9.99
CA ARG A 67 -3.50 6.47 -9.87
C ARG A 67 -3.22 4.97 -9.76
N MET A 68 -2.08 4.52 -10.28
CA MET A 68 -1.74 3.10 -10.31
C MET A 68 -1.22 2.56 -8.99
N GLN A 69 -0.90 3.40 -8.02
CA GLN A 69 -0.54 2.95 -6.67
C GLN A 69 -1.61 2.05 -6.04
N GLY A 70 -2.89 2.39 -6.22
CA GLY A 70 -4.00 1.56 -5.77
C GLY A 70 -3.99 0.16 -6.40
N ALA A 71 -3.51 0.03 -7.64
CA ALA A 71 -3.35 -1.26 -8.29
C ALA A 71 -2.24 -2.09 -7.64
N ALA A 72 -1.10 -1.48 -7.26
CA ALA A 72 -0.06 -2.17 -6.51
C ALA A 72 -0.56 -2.66 -5.14
N PHE A 73 -1.30 -1.82 -4.42
CA PHE A 73 -1.93 -2.24 -3.16
C PHE A 73 -2.95 -3.36 -3.32
N MET A 74 -3.68 -3.41 -4.46
CA MET A 74 -4.57 -4.53 -4.77
C MET A 74 -3.77 -5.84 -4.86
N GLY A 75 -2.61 -5.83 -5.51
CA GLY A 75 -1.70 -6.98 -5.55
C GLY A 75 -1.27 -7.42 -4.16
N ALA A 76 -0.77 -6.49 -3.34
CA ALA A 76 -0.38 -6.75 -1.96
C ALA A 76 -1.53 -7.29 -1.12
N PHE A 77 -2.75 -6.77 -1.30
CA PHE A 77 -3.95 -7.28 -0.62
C PHE A 77 -4.21 -8.75 -0.93
N PHE A 78 -4.15 -9.16 -2.19
CA PHE A 78 -4.34 -10.57 -2.55
C PHE A 78 -3.24 -11.47 -2.01
N ARG A 79 -2.00 -10.97 -1.93
CA ARG A 79 -0.87 -11.72 -1.37
C ARG A 79 -0.98 -11.93 0.13
N THR A 80 -1.42 -10.90 0.86
CA THR A 80 -1.40 -10.89 2.32
C THR A 80 -2.70 -11.35 2.95
N SER A 81 -3.80 -11.38 2.18
CA SER A 81 -5.11 -11.82 2.66
C SER A 81 -5.29 -13.34 2.51
N PRO A 82 -6.14 -13.97 3.34
CA PRO A 82 -6.40 -15.41 3.26
C PRO A 82 -7.38 -15.80 2.13
N ILE A 83 -7.73 -14.85 1.23
CA ILE A 83 -8.80 -15.07 0.24
C ILE A 83 -8.48 -16.24 -0.68
N LEU A 84 -7.26 -16.30 -1.24
CA LEU A 84 -6.89 -17.40 -2.15
C LEU A 84 -7.03 -18.76 -1.48
N ALA A 85 -6.55 -18.88 -0.23
CA ALA A 85 -6.65 -20.13 0.52
C ALA A 85 -8.10 -20.49 0.85
N ARG A 86 -8.91 -19.50 1.26
CA ARG A 86 -10.33 -19.69 1.60
C ARG A 86 -11.16 -20.12 0.41
N GLU A 87 -10.94 -19.48 -0.73
CA GLU A 87 -11.67 -19.76 -1.98
C GLU A 87 -11.04 -20.92 -2.76
N LYS A 88 -9.98 -21.55 -2.24
CA LYS A 88 -9.23 -22.64 -2.91
C LYS A 88 -8.83 -22.29 -4.36
N GLN A 89 -8.49 -21.02 -4.58
CA GLN A 89 -8.07 -20.51 -5.87
C GLN A 89 -6.55 -20.55 -6.01
N THR A 90 -6.10 -20.79 -7.23
CA THR A 90 -4.69 -20.67 -7.58
C THR A 90 -4.34 -19.22 -7.94
N GLU A 91 -3.06 -18.90 -7.88
CA GLU A 91 -2.56 -17.60 -8.30
C GLU A 91 -2.88 -17.34 -9.79
N GLU A 92 -2.75 -18.35 -10.65
CA GLU A 92 -3.08 -18.23 -12.09
C GLU A 92 -4.55 -17.89 -12.30
N ALA A 93 -5.45 -18.53 -11.55
CA ALA A 93 -6.89 -18.25 -11.64
C ALA A 93 -7.21 -16.83 -11.18
N LEU A 94 -6.54 -16.36 -10.10
CA LEU A 94 -6.65 -14.98 -9.63
C LEU A 94 -6.27 -13.98 -10.74
N PHE A 95 -5.07 -14.14 -11.32
CA PHE A 95 -4.58 -13.17 -12.31
C PHE A 95 -5.37 -13.19 -13.61
N LYS A 96 -5.87 -14.36 -14.05
CA LYS A 96 -6.83 -14.43 -15.16
C LYS A 96 -8.13 -13.67 -14.85
N GLY A 97 -8.63 -13.79 -13.63
CA GLY A 97 -9.82 -13.05 -13.18
C GLY A 97 -9.59 -11.55 -13.15
N ILE A 98 -8.44 -11.10 -12.64
CA ILE A 98 -8.04 -9.70 -12.60
C ILE A 98 -7.94 -9.13 -14.03
N GLU A 99 -7.24 -9.81 -14.92
CA GLU A 99 -7.08 -9.40 -16.32
C GLU A 99 -8.44 -9.26 -17.01
N TYR A 100 -9.32 -10.24 -16.84
CA TYR A 100 -10.68 -10.20 -17.38
C TYR A 100 -11.46 -8.97 -16.89
N GLN A 101 -11.41 -8.66 -15.59
CA GLN A 101 -12.08 -7.49 -15.02
C GLN A 101 -11.49 -6.17 -15.51
N LEU A 102 -10.16 -6.09 -15.63
CA LEU A 102 -9.48 -4.93 -16.17
C LEU A 102 -9.81 -4.71 -17.64
N GLN A 103 -9.85 -5.78 -18.44
CA GLN A 103 -10.25 -5.72 -19.84
C GLN A 103 -11.68 -5.21 -19.98
N LYS A 104 -12.59 -5.70 -19.15
CA LYS A 104 -13.98 -5.25 -19.13
C LYS A 104 -14.11 -3.77 -18.78
N LYS A 105 -13.31 -3.30 -17.80
CA LYS A 105 -13.40 -1.93 -17.28
C LYS A 105 -12.63 -0.91 -18.11
N PHE A 106 -11.46 -1.29 -18.61
CA PHE A 106 -10.51 -0.39 -19.24
C PHE A 106 -10.16 -0.74 -20.69
N GLY A 107 -10.67 -1.83 -21.24
CA GLY A 107 -10.37 -2.25 -22.62
C GLY A 107 -10.69 -1.16 -23.66
N GLY A 108 -11.74 -0.38 -23.44
CA GLY A 108 -12.08 0.78 -24.28
C GLY A 108 -11.07 1.93 -24.23
N LYS A 109 -10.16 1.95 -23.24
CA LYS A 109 -9.08 2.94 -23.13
C LYS A 109 -7.77 2.50 -23.79
N GLY A 110 -7.75 1.31 -24.38
CA GLY A 110 -6.62 0.69 -25.05
C GLY A 110 -5.97 -0.43 -24.25
N ALA A 111 -5.42 -1.40 -24.98
CA ALA A 111 -4.80 -2.61 -24.41
C ALA A 111 -3.64 -2.26 -23.44
N ARG A 112 -2.87 -1.23 -23.77
CA ARG A 112 -1.73 -0.80 -22.96
C ARG A 112 -2.12 -0.41 -21.51
N VAL A 113 -3.28 0.23 -21.33
CA VAL A 113 -3.77 0.59 -20.00
C VAL A 113 -4.09 -0.67 -19.18
N VAL A 114 -4.65 -1.69 -19.82
CA VAL A 114 -4.93 -2.97 -19.16
C VAL A 114 -3.63 -3.67 -18.77
N GLU A 115 -2.68 -3.78 -19.70
CA GLU A 115 -1.37 -4.39 -19.48
C GLU A 115 -0.58 -3.70 -18.34
N ASP A 116 -0.53 -2.37 -18.35
CA ASP A 116 0.14 -1.60 -17.29
C ASP A 116 -0.47 -1.92 -15.92
N ASN A 117 -1.81 -1.93 -15.81
CA ASN A 117 -2.48 -2.28 -14.56
C ASN A 117 -2.19 -3.72 -14.11
N VAL A 118 -2.21 -4.68 -15.04
CA VAL A 118 -1.87 -6.09 -14.72
C VAL A 118 -0.45 -6.18 -14.17
N ARG A 119 0.52 -5.53 -14.83
CA ARG A 119 1.92 -5.54 -14.36
C ARG A 119 2.06 -4.92 -12.97
N VAL A 120 1.42 -3.77 -12.74
CA VAL A 120 1.47 -3.10 -11.42
C VAL A 120 0.87 -3.98 -10.32
N ILE A 121 -0.28 -4.63 -10.59
CA ILE A 121 -0.90 -5.55 -9.62
C ILE A 121 0.01 -6.76 -9.36
N ARG A 122 0.60 -7.33 -10.41
CA ARG A 122 1.54 -8.45 -10.28
C ARG A 122 2.73 -8.08 -9.40
N ARG A 123 3.35 -6.95 -9.68
CA ARG A 123 4.48 -6.46 -8.88
C ARG A 123 4.08 -6.18 -7.42
N GLY A 124 2.91 -5.58 -7.19
CA GLY A 124 2.41 -5.38 -5.83
C GLY A 124 2.21 -6.70 -5.06
N TYR A 125 1.80 -7.76 -5.76
CA TYR A 125 1.68 -9.11 -5.21
C TYR A 125 3.05 -9.74 -4.91
N ASP A 126 4.02 -9.58 -5.80
CA ASP A 126 5.33 -10.23 -5.70
C ASP A 126 6.31 -9.46 -4.80
N GLU A 127 6.21 -8.13 -4.74
CA GLU A 127 7.18 -7.26 -4.07
C GLU A 127 6.77 -6.82 -2.65
N VAL A 128 5.56 -7.16 -2.21
CA VAL A 128 5.17 -6.88 -0.81
C VAL A 128 6.03 -7.70 0.14
N LYS A 129 6.60 -7.03 1.16
CA LYS A 129 7.58 -7.61 2.09
C LYS A 129 7.03 -7.69 3.50
N ASP A 130 7.22 -8.83 4.14
CA ASP A 130 6.88 -9.04 5.54
C ASP A 130 7.82 -8.28 6.46
N VAL A 131 7.27 -7.63 7.48
CA VAL A 131 8.04 -6.98 8.55
C VAL A 131 8.05 -7.92 9.75
N VAL A 132 9.21 -8.53 9.99
CA VAL A 132 9.38 -9.43 11.14
C VAL A 132 9.56 -8.58 12.41
N PRO A 133 8.64 -8.67 13.39
CA PRO A 133 8.79 -7.97 14.64
C PRO A 133 10.01 -8.47 15.40
N VAL A 134 10.94 -7.57 15.70
CA VAL A 134 12.08 -7.87 16.57
C VAL A 134 11.70 -7.47 17.99
N GLY A 135 11.64 -8.46 18.89
CA GLY A 135 11.38 -8.22 20.31
C GLY A 135 12.51 -7.43 20.97
N GLY A 136 12.17 -6.55 21.91
CA GLY A 136 13.11 -5.77 22.71
C GLY A 136 12.35 -4.99 23.80
N ASP A 137 13.06 -4.49 24.80
CA ASP A 137 12.51 -3.52 25.75
C ASP A 137 12.22 -2.22 24.95
N PHE A 138 10.95 -2.01 24.65
CA PHE A 138 10.50 -0.77 24.04
C PHE A 138 10.35 0.29 25.15
N ALA A 139 11.49 0.84 25.59
CA ALA A 139 11.48 2.04 26.42
C ALA A 139 10.76 3.15 25.65
N GLU A 140 9.94 3.93 26.34
CA GLU A 140 9.32 5.10 25.76
C GLU A 140 10.41 6.08 25.29
N GLU A 141 10.79 6.00 24.02
CA GLU A 141 11.57 7.02 23.37
C GLU A 141 10.70 8.27 23.24
N LYS A 142 10.80 9.15 24.21
CA LYS A 142 10.24 10.49 24.10
C LYS A 142 10.98 11.21 22.98
N GLY A 143 10.36 11.30 21.82
CA GLY A 143 10.62 12.39 20.91
C GLY A 143 11.42 12.20 19.64
N ALA A 144 11.79 11.00 19.21
CA ALA A 144 12.28 10.81 17.83
C ALA A 144 11.07 10.64 16.89
N VAL A 145 10.66 11.73 16.29
CA VAL A 145 9.65 11.70 15.25
C VAL A 145 10.37 11.41 13.93
N PRO A 146 10.19 10.22 13.34
CA PRO A 146 10.74 9.97 12.01
C PRO A 146 10.19 11.05 11.07
N HIS A 147 11.07 11.76 10.39
CA HIS A 147 10.69 12.59 9.27
C HIS A 147 10.22 11.66 8.16
N MET A 148 8.93 11.36 8.12
CA MET A 148 8.34 10.87 6.90
C MET A 148 8.43 12.02 5.90
N PRO A 149 9.08 11.85 4.75
CA PRO A 149 8.98 12.84 3.70
C PRO A 149 7.48 13.01 3.41
N VAL A 150 7.01 14.24 3.55
CA VAL A 150 5.65 14.60 3.14
C VAL A 150 5.63 14.47 1.62
N LEU A 151 5.20 13.33 1.13
CA LEU A 151 5.04 13.05 -0.30
C LEU A 151 3.85 13.81 -0.90
N LEU A 152 3.62 15.05 -0.47
CA LEU A 152 2.56 15.92 -0.95
C LEU A 152 3.06 17.28 -1.42
N GLU A 153 4.30 17.35 -1.86
CA GLU A 153 4.67 18.41 -2.79
C GLU A 153 4.50 17.89 -4.23
N SER A 154 3.24 17.64 -4.62
CA SER A 154 2.94 17.68 -6.04
C SER A 154 3.19 19.11 -6.50
N PRO A 155 3.80 19.34 -7.68
CA PRO A 155 3.98 20.68 -8.24
C PRO A 155 2.67 21.48 -8.36
N ASN A 156 1.52 20.84 -8.27
CA ASN A 156 0.18 21.42 -8.29
C ASN A 156 -0.42 21.72 -6.90
N ALA A 157 0.24 21.39 -5.80
CA ALA A 157 -0.28 21.73 -4.47
C ALA A 157 -0.22 23.24 -4.17
N GLN A 158 0.55 24.01 -4.95
CA GLN A 158 0.62 25.47 -4.85
C GLN A 158 -0.37 26.21 -5.78
N GLN A 159 -0.97 25.53 -6.72
CA GLN A 159 -2.14 26.06 -7.41
C GLN A 159 -3.35 25.68 -6.59
N GLY A 160 -3.72 26.56 -5.66
CA GLY A 160 -4.92 26.43 -4.88
C GLY A 160 -6.08 26.08 -5.82
N ILE A 161 -6.78 24.99 -5.49
CA ILE A 161 -8.09 24.74 -6.06
C ILE A 161 -8.87 25.99 -5.74
N GLY A 162 -9.10 26.82 -6.77
CA GLY A 162 -9.83 28.06 -6.63
C GLY A 162 -11.14 27.78 -5.91
N HIS A 163 -11.46 28.62 -4.96
CA HIS A 163 -12.73 28.68 -4.29
C HIS A 163 -13.85 28.93 -5.31
N GLU A 164 -14.23 27.93 -6.04
CA GLU A 164 -15.53 27.89 -6.69
C GLU A 164 -16.12 26.52 -6.42
N GLY A 165 -16.87 26.49 -5.31
CA GLY A 165 -17.70 25.38 -4.93
C GLY A 165 -18.74 25.12 -6.02
N ARG A 166 -18.65 23.94 -6.62
CA ARG A 166 -19.75 23.16 -7.22
C ARG A 166 -19.23 21.80 -7.63
N PHE A 167 -19.22 20.90 -6.70
CA PHE A 167 -18.94 19.47 -7.01
C PHE A 167 -20.07 18.52 -6.55
N TRP A 168 -21.25 19.07 -6.22
CA TRP A 168 -22.41 18.25 -5.87
C TRP A 168 -23.69 18.93 -6.40
N GLU A 169 -23.92 18.86 -7.71
CA GLU A 169 -25.24 18.84 -8.34
C GLU A 169 -25.20 17.86 -9.50
#